data_9ee661ab923ca0ef09a329f5914ff6ec
#
_entry.id   9ee661ab923ca0ef09a329f5914ff6ec
#
_cell.length_a   1.000
_cell.length_b   1.000
_cell.length_c   1.000
_cell.angle_alpha   90.00
_cell.angle_beta   90.00
_cell.angle_gamma   90.00
#
_symmetry.space_group_name_H-M   'P 1'
#
loop_
_entity.id
_entity.type
_entity.pdbx_description
1 polymer ?
#
loop_
_entity_poly.entity_id
_entity_poly.type
_entity_poly.pdbx_seq_one_letter_code
_entity_poly.pdbx_strand_id
1 'polypeptide(L)'
;MTIHTNDAFESRIQSESDVASTALATAKFLNPQTGPLYVEGAEPGDTLAVRIESIEPTRDFAVSTLVPYFGGLTSTAMTRTLQEPLPEKTWVWKLDGERLTNDDVGVTLDWQPFMGTLAVAPDLEAITALAPGPFGGNMDVPDVCPGNTVYLPVWNEGALVYTGDCHARQGQGELCGVALEITSKVTVVFDVIKDKAIEWPRIESPDKIMVVGSARPMEDAARIANTELILWLEEEHGFDRLDAYQLLTQAGGLYVGNMVDTTYSLVASIDKKYLPSS
;
A
#
# COMPACT_ATOMS: atom_id res chain seq x y z
N MET A 1 16.32 9.22 5.69
CA MET A 1 15.42 10.42 5.79
C MET A 1 14.28 10.09 6.72
N THR A 2 13.81 11.10 7.49
CA THR A 2 12.62 10.95 8.35
C THR A 2 11.49 11.81 7.80
N ILE A 3 10.30 11.22 7.65
CA ILE A 3 9.12 11.81 7.05
C ILE A 3 7.98 11.75 8.07
N HIS A 4 7.21 12.83 8.21
CA HIS A 4 5.99 12.83 9.01
C HIS A 4 4.78 12.69 8.08
N THR A 5 3.88 11.77 8.40
CA THR A 5 2.65 11.53 7.64
C THR A 5 1.43 11.89 8.49
N ASN A 6 0.41 12.42 7.85
CA ASN A 6 -0.93 12.50 8.43
C ASN A 6 -1.68 11.18 8.19
N ASP A 7 -2.81 10.97 8.87
CA ASP A 7 -3.71 9.88 8.54
C ASP A 7 -4.58 10.23 7.31
N ALA A 8 -5.28 9.25 6.73
CA ALA A 8 -6.13 9.41 5.56
C ALA A 8 -7.20 10.51 5.70
N PHE A 9 -7.55 10.88 6.91
CA PHE A 9 -8.61 11.83 7.25
C PHE A 9 -8.09 13.21 7.66
N GLU A 10 -6.80 13.49 7.53
CA GLU A 10 -6.19 14.75 7.97
C GLU A 10 -6.47 15.01 9.48
N SER A 11 -6.47 13.95 10.28
CA SER A 11 -6.79 13.96 11.72
C SER A 11 -8.16 14.56 12.07
N ARG A 12 -9.12 14.51 11.17
CA ARG A 12 -10.48 15.02 11.38
C ARG A 12 -11.38 14.05 12.14
N ILE A 13 -11.01 12.78 12.20
CA ILE A 13 -11.69 11.74 12.97
C ILE A 13 -10.82 11.42 14.17
N GLN A 14 -11.34 11.69 15.39
CA GLN A 14 -10.59 11.52 16.64
C GLN A 14 -11.40 10.79 17.72
N SER A 15 -12.69 10.65 17.49
CA SER A 15 -13.63 10.00 18.44
C SER A 15 -14.66 9.18 17.69
N GLU A 16 -15.33 8.28 18.41
CA GLU A 16 -16.41 7.46 17.84
C GLU A 16 -17.64 8.26 17.41
N SER A 17 -17.79 9.48 17.92
CA SER A 17 -18.85 10.40 17.50
C SER A 17 -18.55 11.12 16.18
N ASP A 18 -17.32 11.07 15.69
CA ASP A 18 -16.92 11.67 14.42
C ASP A 18 -17.23 10.69 13.29
N VAL A 19 -18.36 10.86 12.64
CA VAL A 19 -18.76 10.05 11.49
C VAL A 19 -18.26 10.68 10.19
N ALA A 20 -17.93 9.87 9.19
CA ALA A 20 -17.28 10.28 7.97
C ALA A 20 -18.03 11.40 7.23
N SER A 21 -19.36 11.28 7.07
CA SER A 21 -20.19 12.28 6.36
C SER A 21 -20.13 13.68 6.97
N THR A 22 -19.91 13.78 8.27
CA THR A 22 -19.81 15.07 8.99
C THR A 22 -18.36 15.52 9.10
N ALA A 23 -17.47 14.65 9.57
CA ALA A 23 -16.06 15.00 9.80
C ALA A 23 -15.34 15.38 8.51
N LEU A 24 -15.70 14.73 7.39
CA LEU A 24 -15.08 14.94 6.08
C LEU A 24 -15.85 15.91 5.17
N ALA A 25 -16.98 16.47 5.63
CA ALA A 25 -17.85 17.34 4.79
C ALA A 25 -17.11 18.54 4.18
N THR A 26 -16.06 19.03 4.81
CA THR A 26 -15.23 20.16 4.33
C THR A 26 -13.85 19.73 3.83
N ALA A 27 -13.55 18.44 3.80
CA ALA A 27 -12.30 17.94 3.26
C ALA A 27 -12.28 18.16 1.74
N LYS A 28 -11.19 18.75 1.23
CA LYS A 28 -11.03 18.96 -0.22
C LYS A 28 -10.61 17.68 -0.93
N PHE A 29 -9.91 16.83 -0.24
CA PHE A 29 -9.42 15.52 -0.70
C PHE A 29 -9.22 14.63 0.53
N LEU A 30 -9.17 13.33 0.32
CA LEU A 30 -8.78 12.32 1.31
C LEU A 30 -7.34 11.89 1.07
N ASN A 31 -6.78 11.22 2.05
CA ASN A 31 -5.46 10.61 1.98
C ASN A 31 -4.36 11.64 1.64
N PRO A 32 -4.11 12.64 2.53
CA PRO A 32 -3.09 13.65 2.32
C PRO A 32 -1.70 13.02 2.28
N GLN A 33 -0.89 13.44 1.29
CA GLN A 33 0.44 12.91 1.04
C GLN A 33 1.52 13.89 1.44
N THR A 34 2.63 13.37 1.96
CA THR A 34 3.88 14.12 2.13
C THR A 34 4.73 13.96 0.88
N GLY A 35 5.09 15.05 0.25
CA GLY A 35 5.85 15.08 -1.00
C GLY A 35 5.55 16.31 -1.85
N PRO A 36 6.08 16.43 -3.08
CA PRO A 36 7.07 15.52 -3.67
C PRO A 36 8.45 15.63 -3.02
N LEU A 37 9.09 14.48 -2.80
CA LEU A 37 10.49 14.42 -2.34
C LEU A 37 11.37 14.17 -3.55
N TYR A 38 12.31 15.09 -3.79
CA TYR A 38 13.27 14.96 -4.89
C TYR A 38 14.44 14.07 -4.44
N VAL A 39 14.69 12.99 -5.18
CA VAL A 39 15.81 12.08 -4.95
C VAL A 39 16.93 12.42 -5.93
N GLU A 40 18.03 12.97 -5.42
CA GLU A 40 19.18 13.37 -6.24
C GLU A 40 19.74 12.17 -7.03
N GLY A 41 19.96 12.38 -8.33
CA GLY A 41 20.52 11.38 -9.23
C GLY A 41 19.54 10.35 -9.77
N ALA A 42 18.26 10.37 -9.37
CA ALA A 42 17.24 9.53 -10.00
C ALA A 42 16.82 10.12 -11.35
N GLU A 43 16.86 9.30 -12.39
CA GLU A 43 16.56 9.68 -13.79
C GLU A 43 15.55 8.69 -14.40
N PRO A 44 14.78 9.12 -15.43
CA PRO A 44 13.88 8.20 -16.13
C PRO A 44 14.61 6.96 -16.65
N GLY A 45 14.05 5.78 -16.37
CA GLY A 45 14.65 4.48 -16.71
C GLY A 45 15.45 3.84 -15.58
N ASP A 46 15.62 4.53 -14.46
CA ASP A 46 16.17 3.95 -13.23
C ASP A 46 15.10 3.23 -12.40
N THR A 47 15.52 2.51 -11.38
CA THR A 47 14.68 1.99 -10.32
C THR A 47 15.04 2.68 -9.00
N LEU A 48 14.04 3.20 -8.31
CA LEU A 48 14.18 3.72 -6.96
C LEU A 48 13.97 2.59 -5.94
N ALA A 49 14.97 2.33 -5.10
CA ALA A 49 14.85 1.44 -3.96
C ALA A 49 14.55 2.25 -2.69
N VAL A 50 13.45 1.92 -2.01
CA VAL A 50 13.01 2.54 -0.76
C VAL A 50 13.06 1.51 0.34
N ARG A 51 14.09 1.54 1.19
CA ARG A 51 14.20 0.67 2.36
C ARG A 51 13.51 1.33 3.54
N ILE A 52 12.52 0.65 4.10
CA ILE A 52 11.75 1.14 5.25
C ILE A 52 12.45 0.68 6.53
N GLU A 53 12.96 1.65 7.32
CA GLU A 53 13.69 1.38 8.55
C GLU A 53 12.76 1.28 9.76
N SER A 54 11.84 2.25 9.89
CA SER A 54 10.88 2.28 10.99
C SER A 54 9.61 3.05 10.64
N ILE A 55 8.52 2.68 11.29
CA ILE A 55 7.26 3.42 11.34
C ILE A 55 6.88 3.56 12.81
N GLU A 56 6.94 4.77 13.31
CA GLU A 56 6.65 5.11 14.71
C GLU A 56 5.34 5.91 14.76
N PRO A 57 4.37 5.53 15.61
CA PRO A 57 3.13 6.29 15.77
C PRO A 57 3.44 7.66 16.39
N THR A 58 2.69 8.70 16.00
CA THR A 58 2.80 10.04 16.60
C THR A 58 1.62 10.38 17.51
N ARG A 59 0.69 9.44 17.70
CA ARG A 59 -0.42 9.47 18.65
C ARG A 59 -0.66 8.06 19.21
N ASP A 60 -1.40 7.96 20.29
CA ASP A 60 -1.67 6.73 21.04
C ASP A 60 -3.00 6.04 20.66
N PHE A 61 -3.56 6.39 19.51
CA PHE A 61 -4.77 5.77 18.99
C PHE A 61 -4.77 5.71 17.45
N ALA A 62 -5.49 4.74 16.92
CA ALA A 62 -5.81 4.62 15.49
C ALA A 62 -7.33 4.67 15.30
N VAL A 63 -7.78 5.07 14.12
CA VAL A 63 -9.19 5.20 13.78
C VAL A 63 -9.55 4.38 12.56
N SER A 64 -10.77 3.83 12.54
CA SER A 64 -11.36 3.24 11.35
C SER A 64 -12.82 3.68 11.27
N THR A 65 -13.34 3.91 10.06
CA THR A 65 -14.73 4.34 9.88
C THR A 65 -15.35 3.73 8.63
N LEU A 66 -16.63 3.43 8.70
CA LEU A 66 -17.40 3.09 7.49
C LEU A 66 -17.77 4.37 6.76
N VAL A 67 -17.26 4.52 5.54
CA VAL A 67 -17.57 5.66 4.67
C VAL A 67 -18.71 5.27 3.74
N PRO A 68 -19.80 6.08 3.65
CA PRO A 68 -20.93 5.78 2.77
C PRO A 68 -20.48 5.55 1.32
N TYR A 69 -21.00 4.49 0.70
CA TYR A 69 -20.68 4.07 -0.68
C TYR A 69 -19.22 3.68 -0.92
N PHE A 70 -18.44 3.41 0.13
CA PHE A 70 -17.07 2.97 0.03
C PHE A 70 -16.85 1.66 0.81
N GLY A 71 -16.09 0.74 0.24
CA GLY A 71 -15.82 -0.59 0.83
C GLY A 71 -16.21 -1.75 -0.10
N GLY A 72 -15.61 -2.91 0.10
CA GLY A 72 -15.75 -4.08 -0.76
C GLY A 72 -17.12 -4.76 -0.75
N LEU A 73 -17.95 -4.50 0.26
CA LEU A 73 -19.29 -5.08 0.40
C LEU A 73 -20.43 -4.07 0.19
N THR A 74 -20.11 -2.89 -0.33
CA THR A 74 -21.08 -1.84 -0.62
C THR A 74 -20.93 -1.38 -2.07
N SER A 75 -21.89 -0.54 -2.54
CA SER A 75 -21.73 0.13 -3.82
C SER A 75 -20.59 1.14 -3.73
N THR A 76 -19.73 1.17 -4.72
CA THR A 76 -18.65 2.16 -4.78
C THR A 76 -19.16 3.51 -5.31
N ALA A 77 -18.37 4.57 -5.11
CA ALA A 77 -18.63 5.86 -5.73
C ALA A 77 -18.69 5.80 -7.27
N MET A 78 -18.10 4.76 -7.86
CA MET A 78 -18.07 4.53 -9.32
C MET A 78 -19.32 3.81 -9.82
N THR A 79 -20.02 3.06 -8.97
CA THR A 79 -21.19 2.29 -9.36
C THR A 79 -22.33 2.58 -8.39
N ARG A 80 -23.38 3.25 -8.88
CA ARG A 80 -24.60 3.46 -8.12
C ARG A 80 -25.45 2.18 -8.12
N THR A 81 -26.03 1.88 -6.97
CA THR A 81 -27.04 0.81 -6.81
C THR A 81 -28.34 1.42 -6.34
N LEU A 82 -29.42 0.62 -6.37
CA LEU A 82 -30.72 1.02 -5.81
C LEU A 82 -30.83 0.81 -4.29
N GLN A 83 -29.72 0.43 -3.65
CA GLN A 83 -29.66 0.19 -2.22
C GLN A 83 -29.11 1.41 -1.49
N GLU A 84 -29.61 1.64 -0.29
CA GLU A 84 -29.07 2.64 0.62
C GLU A 84 -27.63 2.28 1.03
N PRO A 85 -26.79 3.27 1.36
CA PRO A 85 -25.45 3.01 1.89
C PRO A 85 -25.54 2.29 3.23
N LEU A 86 -24.48 1.57 3.59
CA LEU A 86 -24.33 1.03 4.94
C LEU A 86 -24.31 2.18 5.97
N PRO A 87 -24.85 1.96 7.18
CA PRO A 87 -24.73 2.93 8.25
C PRO A 87 -23.28 3.26 8.56
N GLU A 88 -23.01 4.52 8.87
CA GLU A 88 -21.69 4.95 9.30
C GLU A 88 -21.38 4.44 10.71
N LYS A 89 -20.17 4.04 10.94
CA LYS A 89 -19.68 3.62 12.25
C LYS A 89 -18.18 3.89 12.34
N THR A 90 -17.78 4.60 13.36
CA THR A 90 -16.37 4.89 13.65
C THR A 90 -15.91 4.08 14.86
N TRP A 91 -14.73 3.53 14.75
CA TRP A 91 -14.00 2.87 15.83
C TRP A 91 -12.73 3.61 16.16
N VAL A 92 -12.48 3.78 17.44
CA VAL A 92 -11.20 4.27 17.95
C VAL A 92 -10.50 3.11 18.67
N TRP A 93 -9.27 2.85 18.26
CA TRP A 93 -8.44 1.80 18.84
C TRP A 93 -7.32 2.44 19.64
N LYS A 94 -7.25 2.14 20.93
CA LYS A 94 -6.16 2.60 21.78
C LYS A 94 -4.89 1.83 21.44
N LEU A 95 -3.79 2.53 21.26
CA LEU A 95 -2.47 1.97 21.09
C LEU A 95 -1.69 2.06 22.40
N ASP A 96 -1.25 0.92 22.93
CA ASP A 96 -0.38 0.81 24.10
C ASP A 96 0.77 -0.15 23.78
N GLY A 97 1.97 0.40 23.61
CA GLY A 97 3.12 -0.33 23.09
C GLY A 97 2.83 -0.94 21.72
N GLU A 98 2.84 -2.26 21.64
CA GLU A 98 2.58 -3.02 20.39
C GLU A 98 1.16 -3.62 20.36
N ARG A 99 0.23 -3.09 21.15
CA ARG A 99 -1.14 -3.62 21.26
C ARG A 99 -2.17 -2.55 20.91
N LEU A 100 -3.06 -2.91 20.00
CA LEU A 100 -4.23 -2.11 19.63
C LEU A 100 -5.46 -2.72 20.28
N THR A 101 -6.15 -1.97 21.15
CA THR A 101 -7.34 -2.46 21.86
C THR A 101 -8.57 -1.64 21.53
N ASN A 102 -9.68 -2.32 21.37
CA ASN A 102 -11.01 -1.70 21.31
C ASN A 102 -11.90 -2.40 22.31
N ASP A 103 -12.23 -1.69 23.42
CA ASP A 103 -12.98 -2.23 24.55
C ASP A 103 -14.45 -2.48 24.21
N ASP A 104 -15.02 -1.73 23.26
CA ASP A 104 -16.43 -1.86 22.87
C ASP A 104 -16.75 -3.21 22.21
N VAL A 105 -15.76 -3.76 21.51
CA VAL A 105 -15.89 -5.07 20.86
C VAL A 105 -15.07 -6.16 21.55
N GLY A 106 -14.30 -5.81 22.58
CA GLY A 106 -13.51 -6.75 23.37
C GLY A 106 -12.38 -7.41 22.56
N VAL A 107 -11.79 -6.70 21.58
CA VAL A 107 -10.75 -7.24 20.70
C VAL A 107 -9.43 -6.54 20.95
N THR A 108 -8.36 -7.32 20.90
CA THR A 108 -6.99 -6.83 20.91
C THR A 108 -6.26 -7.33 19.66
N LEU A 109 -5.57 -6.43 18.96
CA LEU A 109 -4.77 -6.70 17.78
C LEU A 109 -3.31 -6.34 18.05
N ASP A 110 -2.39 -6.98 17.32
CA ASP A 110 -0.98 -6.62 17.36
C ASP A 110 -0.71 -5.43 16.43
N TRP A 111 0.20 -4.57 16.84
CA TRP A 111 0.78 -3.50 16.01
C TRP A 111 1.54 -4.10 14.84
N GLN A 112 1.12 -3.82 13.63
CA GLN A 112 1.74 -4.27 12.38
C GLN A 112 1.72 -3.13 11.37
N PRO A 113 2.54 -2.09 11.59
CA PRO A 113 2.46 -0.86 10.81
C PRO A 113 3.04 -1.04 9.41
N PHE A 114 2.43 -0.34 8.47
CA PHE A 114 2.94 -0.25 7.11
C PHE A 114 2.49 1.08 6.45
N MET A 115 3.04 1.39 5.30
CA MET A 115 2.67 2.56 4.51
C MET A 115 1.62 2.14 3.48
N GLY A 116 0.38 2.61 3.60
CA GLY A 116 -0.67 2.38 2.61
C GLY A 116 -0.28 3.00 1.28
N THR A 117 0.23 4.24 1.31
CA THR A 117 0.69 4.94 0.11
C THR A 117 2.20 5.13 0.10
N LEU A 118 2.83 4.61 -0.95
CA LEU A 118 4.21 4.92 -1.35
C LEU A 118 4.28 4.98 -2.87
N ALA A 119 4.69 6.13 -3.43
CA ALA A 119 4.63 6.38 -4.86
C ALA A 119 5.79 7.23 -5.35
N VAL A 120 6.07 7.13 -6.65
CA VAL A 120 6.79 8.12 -7.45
C VAL A 120 5.81 8.89 -8.34
N ALA A 121 6.24 10.02 -8.91
CA ALA A 121 5.40 10.71 -9.89
C ALA A 121 5.16 9.82 -11.12
N PRO A 122 3.90 9.62 -11.54
CA PRO A 122 3.58 8.88 -12.76
C PRO A 122 4.09 9.64 -14.00
N ASP A 123 4.20 8.94 -15.13
CA ASP A 123 4.80 9.51 -16.36
C ASP A 123 4.04 10.77 -16.82
N LEU A 124 2.89 10.68 -17.36
CA LEU A 124 2.20 11.83 -17.99
C LEU A 124 0.84 12.14 -17.36
N GLU A 125 0.56 11.64 -16.19
CA GLU A 125 -0.76 11.70 -15.58
C GLU A 125 -0.77 12.42 -14.22
N ALA A 126 -1.90 13.01 -13.87
CA ALA A 126 -2.23 13.44 -12.52
C ALA A 126 -3.27 12.49 -11.94
N ILE A 127 -2.86 11.67 -10.99
CA ILE A 127 -3.66 10.58 -10.42
C ILE A 127 -4.08 10.95 -9.00
N THR A 128 -5.28 10.52 -8.59
CA THR A 128 -5.75 10.69 -7.21
C THR A 128 -4.87 9.93 -6.22
N ALA A 129 -4.72 10.47 -5.01
CA ALA A 129 -4.01 9.82 -3.92
C ALA A 129 -4.65 8.51 -3.44
N LEU A 130 -5.85 8.19 -3.92
CA LEU A 130 -6.59 6.96 -3.61
C LEU A 130 -6.40 5.85 -4.66
N ALA A 131 -5.51 6.01 -5.63
CA ALA A 131 -5.33 5.02 -6.69
C ALA A 131 -3.94 4.39 -6.64
N PRO A 132 -3.84 3.06 -6.62
CA PRO A 132 -2.60 2.36 -6.90
C PRO A 132 -2.40 2.15 -8.40
N GLY A 133 -1.14 1.94 -8.81
CA GLY A 133 -0.77 1.71 -10.19
C GLY A 133 0.70 1.34 -10.36
N PRO A 134 1.23 1.39 -11.59
CA PRO A 134 2.65 1.08 -11.83
C PRO A 134 3.60 2.03 -11.08
N PHE A 135 3.17 3.23 -10.74
CA PHE A 135 3.93 4.22 -9.95
C PHE A 135 3.94 3.92 -8.43
N GLY A 136 3.38 2.83 -7.97
CA GLY A 136 3.06 2.54 -6.57
C GLY A 136 1.68 3.07 -6.22
N GLY A 137 1.60 4.17 -5.47
CA GLY A 137 0.32 4.79 -5.08
C GLY A 137 -0.23 4.19 -3.80
N ASN A 138 -1.55 4.22 -3.68
CA ASN A 138 -2.31 3.67 -2.56
C ASN A 138 -2.43 2.14 -2.70
N MET A 139 -1.31 1.46 -2.53
CA MET A 139 -1.24 0.02 -2.74
C MET A 139 -1.94 -0.77 -1.63
N ASP A 140 -1.94 -0.23 -0.41
CA ASP A 140 -2.49 -0.86 0.81
C ASP A 140 -1.98 -2.29 1.00
N VAL A 141 -0.69 -2.43 0.78
CA VAL A 141 0.02 -3.71 0.87
C VAL A 141 0.78 -3.79 2.18
N PRO A 142 0.39 -4.70 3.12
CA PRO A 142 1.04 -4.81 4.43
C PRO A 142 2.55 -5.09 4.40
N ASP A 143 3.06 -5.59 3.27
CA ASP A 143 4.51 -5.80 3.09
C ASP A 143 5.28 -4.51 2.77
N VAL A 144 4.63 -3.35 2.60
CA VAL A 144 5.28 -2.03 2.55
C VAL A 144 5.60 -1.57 3.98
N CYS A 145 6.38 -2.37 4.71
CA CYS A 145 6.58 -2.28 6.16
C CYS A 145 8.07 -2.25 6.54
N PRO A 146 8.41 -1.91 7.81
CA PRO A 146 9.78 -1.92 8.29
C PRO A 146 10.50 -3.26 8.06
N GLY A 147 11.76 -3.16 7.62
CA GLY A 147 12.60 -4.31 7.28
C GLY A 147 12.55 -4.74 5.82
N ASN A 148 11.59 -4.23 5.05
CA ASN A 148 11.45 -4.51 3.63
C ASN A 148 11.97 -3.35 2.76
N THR A 149 12.32 -3.68 1.51
CA THR A 149 12.67 -2.72 0.47
C THR A 149 11.60 -2.74 -0.62
N VAL A 150 11.11 -1.56 -1.00
CA VAL A 150 10.17 -1.38 -2.11
C VAL A 150 10.93 -0.79 -3.28
N TYR A 151 10.79 -1.37 -4.46
CA TYR A 151 11.36 -0.89 -5.71
C TYR A 151 10.27 -0.27 -6.57
N LEU A 152 10.50 0.95 -7.03
CA LEU A 152 9.56 1.72 -7.85
C LEU A 152 10.23 2.16 -9.15
N PRO A 153 9.51 2.16 -10.28
CA PRO A 153 10.05 2.67 -11.54
C PRO A 153 10.23 4.20 -11.48
N VAL A 154 11.25 4.73 -12.13
CA VAL A 154 11.47 6.17 -12.22
C VAL A 154 11.12 6.66 -13.63
N TRP A 155 10.14 7.57 -13.74
CA TRP A 155 9.76 8.20 -15.01
C TRP A 155 10.10 9.69 -15.07
N ASN A 156 10.32 10.31 -13.92
CA ASN A 156 10.63 11.74 -13.82
C ASN A 156 11.96 11.95 -13.11
N GLU A 157 12.72 12.95 -13.51
CA GLU A 157 13.93 13.36 -12.82
C GLU A 157 13.65 13.61 -11.34
N GLY A 158 14.46 13.03 -10.46
CA GLY A 158 14.28 13.07 -9.01
C GLY A 158 13.19 12.14 -8.49
N ALA A 159 12.62 11.24 -9.31
CA ALA A 159 11.53 10.33 -8.97
C ALA A 159 10.29 11.00 -8.38
N LEU A 160 10.43 12.11 -7.65
CA LEU A 160 9.35 12.90 -7.02
C LEU A 160 8.46 12.04 -6.11
N VAL A 161 9.03 11.52 -5.05
CA VAL A 161 8.39 10.55 -4.16
C VAL A 161 7.27 11.17 -3.34
N TYR A 162 6.17 10.44 -3.19
CA TYR A 162 5.05 10.74 -2.31
C TYR A 162 4.84 9.60 -1.33
N THR A 163 4.46 9.93 -0.09
CA THR A 163 4.09 8.94 0.91
C THR A 163 3.10 9.50 1.91
N GLY A 164 2.28 8.62 2.46
CA GLY A 164 1.28 8.96 3.47
C GLY A 164 0.52 7.72 3.88
N ASP A 165 -0.65 7.93 4.49
CA ASP A 165 -1.60 6.85 4.73
C ASP A 165 -0.97 5.68 5.48
N CYS A 166 -0.36 5.96 6.62
CA CYS A 166 0.20 4.91 7.45
C CYS A 166 -0.90 4.21 8.24
N HIS A 167 -0.88 2.89 8.17
CA HIS A 167 -1.81 2.03 8.88
C HIS A 167 -1.13 1.41 10.10
N ALA A 168 -1.82 1.41 11.23
CA ALA A 168 -1.41 0.66 12.44
C ALA A 168 -1.57 -0.85 12.22
N ARG A 169 -2.56 -1.24 11.42
CA ARG A 169 -2.85 -2.60 10.98
C ARG A 169 -3.95 -2.61 9.92
N GLN A 170 -3.88 -3.60 9.04
CA GLN A 170 -4.92 -3.91 8.05
C GLN A 170 -5.02 -5.42 7.84
N GLY A 171 -6.22 -5.91 7.61
CA GLY A 171 -6.47 -7.25 7.07
C GLY A 171 -6.34 -7.26 5.55
N GLN A 172 -6.05 -8.43 4.96
CA GLN A 172 -5.96 -8.56 3.51
C GLN A 172 -7.25 -8.07 2.81
N GLY A 173 -7.07 -7.25 1.78
CA GLY A 173 -8.16 -6.70 0.98
C GLY A 173 -8.76 -5.40 1.49
N GLU A 174 -8.40 -4.95 2.70
CA GLU A 174 -8.93 -3.70 3.28
C GLU A 174 -10.46 -3.59 3.21
N LEU A 175 -11.15 -4.63 3.63
CA LEU A 175 -12.52 -4.96 3.26
C LEU A 175 -13.54 -3.82 3.38
N CYS A 176 -13.47 -2.98 4.43
CA CYS A 176 -14.39 -1.85 4.57
C CYS A 176 -13.89 -0.55 3.91
N GLY A 177 -12.69 -0.56 3.31
CA GLY A 177 -12.10 0.59 2.64
C GLY A 177 -11.33 1.55 3.54
N VAL A 178 -11.20 1.21 4.81
CA VAL A 178 -10.47 1.99 5.82
C VAL A 178 -9.80 1.02 6.78
N ALA A 179 -8.48 1.13 6.88
CA ALA A 179 -7.69 0.34 7.82
C ALA A 179 -7.76 0.93 9.26
N LEU A 180 -6.76 0.67 10.06
CA LEU A 180 -6.51 1.38 11.31
C LEU A 180 -5.58 2.56 11.02
N GLU A 181 -6.17 3.70 10.69
CA GLU A 181 -5.49 4.92 10.26
C GLU A 181 -4.73 5.56 11.41
N ILE A 182 -3.47 5.93 11.18
CA ILE A 182 -2.64 6.53 12.22
C ILE A 182 -1.64 7.54 11.66
N THR A 183 -1.42 8.62 12.37
CA THR A 183 -0.32 9.57 12.08
C THR A 183 1.01 8.97 12.48
N SER A 184 2.02 9.09 11.64
CA SER A 184 3.29 8.40 11.84
C SER A 184 4.51 9.25 11.52
N LYS A 185 5.62 8.82 12.09
CA LYS A 185 6.97 9.22 11.70
C LYS A 185 7.64 8.02 11.04
N VAL A 186 7.94 8.14 9.76
CA VAL A 186 8.53 7.08 8.93
C VAL A 186 9.99 7.39 8.67
N THR A 187 10.87 6.41 8.87
CA THR A 187 12.28 6.52 8.49
C THR A 187 12.57 5.60 7.32
N VAL A 188 13.06 6.18 6.23
CA VAL A 188 13.42 5.47 5.00
C VAL A 188 14.81 5.80 4.52
N VAL A 189 15.40 4.89 3.75
CA VAL A 189 16.63 5.10 2.99
C VAL A 189 16.27 4.97 1.51
N PHE A 190 16.64 5.97 0.72
CA PHE A 190 16.53 5.93 -0.74
C PHE A 190 17.85 5.51 -1.35
N ASP A 191 17.79 4.64 -2.34
CA ASP A 191 18.91 4.27 -3.20
C ASP A 191 18.44 4.23 -4.66
N VAL A 192 19.32 4.53 -5.61
CA VAL A 192 18.99 4.59 -7.03
C VAL A 192 19.76 3.51 -7.76
N ILE A 193 19.05 2.58 -8.38
CA ILE A 193 19.61 1.55 -9.23
C ILE A 193 19.58 2.09 -10.66
N LYS A 194 20.77 2.47 -11.15
CA LYS A 194 20.93 3.12 -12.46
C LYS A 194 20.72 2.12 -13.60
N ASP A 195 20.14 2.63 -14.69
CA ASP A 195 19.98 1.91 -15.96
C ASP A 195 19.22 0.58 -15.82
N LYS A 196 18.34 0.49 -14.81
CA LYS A 196 17.49 -0.66 -14.55
C LYS A 196 16.03 -0.23 -14.47
N ALA A 197 15.30 -0.42 -15.54
CA ALA A 197 13.87 -0.14 -15.59
C ALA A 197 13.06 -1.35 -15.06
N ILE A 198 12.04 -1.08 -14.28
CA ILE A 198 10.98 -2.01 -13.92
C ILE A 198 9.62 -1.40 -14.29
N GLU A 199 8.62 -2.24 -14.55
CA GLU A 199 7.30 -1.76 -14.97
C GLU A 199 6.32 -1.61 -13.78
N TRP A 200 6.47 -2.45 -12.73
CA TRP A 200 5.56 -2.49 -11.60
C TRP A 200 6.32 -2.53 -10.28
N PRO A 201 5.71 -2.07 -9.18
CA PRO A 201 6.34 -2.10 -7.86
C PRO A 201 6.75 -3.52 -7.44
N ARG A 202 7.99 -3.65 -6.97
CA ARG A 202 8.55 -4.88 -6.40
C ARG A 202 8.80 -4.67 -4.92
N ILE A 203 8.64 -5.71 -4.12
CA ILE A 203 8.94 -5.69 -2.69
C ILE A 203 9.86 -6.85 -2.36
N GLU A 204 10.90 -6.57 -1.62
CA GLU A 204 11.82 -7.57 -1.12
C GLU A 204 11.85 -7.55 0.40
N SER A 205 11.58 -8.70 0.99
CA SER A 205 11.74 -8.97 2.42
C SER A 205 12.95 -9.88 2.67
N PRO A 206 13.34 -10.13 3.93
CA PRO A 206 14.36 -11.12 4.23
C PRO A 206 14.04 -12.51 3.64
N ASP A 207 12.76 -12.89 3.59
CA ASP A 207 12.31 -14.23 3.25
C ASP A 207 11.65 -14.37 1.88
N LYS A 208 11.20 -13.27 1.26
CA LYS A 208 10.38 -13.30 0.04
C LYS A 208 10.79 -12.24 -0.96
N ILE A 209 10.50 -12.51 -2.23
CA ILE A 209 10.35 -11.49 -3.27
C ILE A 209 8.88 -11.43 -3.70
N MET A 210 8.39 -10.22 -3.98
CA MET A 210 6.97 -9.95 -4.22
C MET A 210 6.82 -8.88 -5.29
N VAL A 211 5.73 -8.95 -6.04
CA VAL A 211 5.35 -7.91 -7.02
C VAL A 211 3.91 -7.49 -6.79
N VAL A 212 3.67 -6.18 -6.85
CA VAL A 212 2.33 -5.61 -6.73
C VAL A 212 1.79 -5.30 -8.12
N GLY A 213 0.67 -5.92 -8.48
CA GLY A 213 -0.10 -5.59 -9.67
C GLY A 213 -1.37 -4.86 -9.29
N SER A 214 -1.72 -3.79 -10.01
CA SER A 214 -2.92 -3.00 -9.71
C SER A 214 -3.78 -2.83 -10.95
N ALA A 215 -5.02 -3.32 -10.90
CA ALA A 215 -5.98 -3.25 -12.00
C ALA A 215 -7.42 -3.54 -11.55
N ARG A 216 -8.37 -3.27 -12.42
CA ARG A 216 -9.73 -3.85 -12.44
C ARG A 216 -9.99 -4.46 -13.82
N PRO A 217 -10.54 -5.68 -13.89
CA PRO A 217 -10.95 -6.55 -12.77
C PRO A 217 -9.74 -7.11 -12.00
N MET A 218 -10.01 -7.73 -10.85
CA MET A 218 -8.99 -8.28 -9.94
C MET A 218 -8.07 -9.32 -10.62
N GLU A 219 -8.60 -10.09 -11.57
CA GLU A 219 -7.85 -11.09 -12.33
C GLU A 219 -6.74 -10.45 -13.17
N ASP A 220 -6.90 -9.21 -13.63
CA ASP A 220 -5.87 -8.51 -14.36
C ASP A 220 -4.75 -8.02 -13.43
N ALA A 221 -5.07 -7.58 -12.21
CA ALA A 221 -4.08 -7.30 -11.19
C ALA A 221 -3.25 -8.56 -10.85
N ALA A 222 -3.89 -9.72 -10.72
CA ALA A 222 -3.22 -11.00 -10.52
C ALA A 222 -2.30 -11.38 -11.68
N ARG A 223 -2.74 -11.17 -12.92
CA ARG A 223 -1.93 -11.44 -14.13
C ARG A 223 -0.69 -10.55 -14.16
N ILE A 224 -0.85 -9.25 -13.91
CA ILE A 224 0.26 -8.30 -13.83
C ILE A 224 1.27 -8.76 -12.78
N ALA A 225 0.83 -8.96 -11.54
CA ALA A 225 1.72 -9.33 -10.43
C ALA A 225 2.51 -10.62 -10.72
N ASN A 226 1.85 -11.66 -11.24
CA ASN A 226 2.52 -12.92 -11.55
C ASN A 226 3.44 -12.81 -12.78
N THR A 227 3.04 -12.07 -13.82
CA THR A 227 3.88 -11.87 -14.99
C THR A 227 5.17 -11.16 -14.62
N GLU A 228 5.10 -10.08 -13.87
CA GLU A 228 6.27 -9.32 -13.43
C GLU A 228 7.16 -10.11 -12.47
N LEU A 229 6.58 -10.96 -11.63
CA LEU A 229 7.35 -11.86 -10.77
C LEU A 229 8.11 -12.92 -11.59
N ILE A 230 7.49 -13.47 -12.63
CA ILE A 230 8.15 -14.40 -13.57
C ILE A 230 9.32 -13.70 -14.26
N LEU A 231 9.13 -12.47 -14.75
CA LEU A 231 10.19 -11.69 -15.39
C LEU A 231 11.33 -11.38 -14.40
N TRP A 232 11.03 -11.08 -13.16
CA TRP A 232 12.05 -10.89 -12.11
C TRP A 232 12.84 -12.17 -11.85
N LEU A 233 12.17 -13.34 -11.79
CA LEU A 233 12.84 -14.64 -11.65
C LEU A 233 13.76 -14.96 -12.84
N GLU A 234 13.33 -14.62 -14.05
CA GLU A 234 14.16 -14.78 -15.27
C GLU A 234 15.37 -13.86 -15.23
N GLU A 235 15.17 -12.57 -14.95
CA GLU A 235 16.22 -11.54 -15.01
C GLU A 235 17.31 -11.71 -13.94
N GLU A 236 16.93 -12.02 -12.70
CA GLU A 236 17.85 -11.95 -11.56
C GLU A 236 18.16 -13.33 -10.93
N HIS A 237 17.33 -14.33 -11.17
CA HIS A 237 17.50 -15.65 -10.57
C HIS A 237 17.80 -16.76 -11.60
N GLY A 238 17.90 -16.40 -12.90
CA GLY A 238 18.34 -17.29 -13.95
C GLY A 238 17.36 -18.41 -14.31
N PHE A 239 16.10 -18.28 -13.98
CA PHE A 239 15.07 -19.23 -14.40
C PHE A 239 14.75 -19.10 -15.88
N ASP A 240 14.46 -20.21 -16.56
CA ASP A 240 13.67 -20.17 -17.77
C ASP A 240 12.26 -19.66 -17.45
N ARG A 241 11.69 -18.86 -18.32
CA ARG A 241 10.37 -18.23 -18.12
C ARG A 241 9.26 -19.23 -17.83
N LEU A 242 9.23 -20.35 -18.52
CA LEU A 242 8.19 -21.39 -18.36
C LEU A 242 8.45 -22.21 -17.08
N ASP A 243 9.70 -22.40 -16.68
CA ASP A 243 10.05 -23.03 -15.42
C ASP A 243 9.65 -22.13 -14.24
N ALA A 244 9.90 -20.80 -14.32
CA ALA A 244 9.44 -19.83 -13.34
C ALA A 244 7.90 -19.86 -13.21
N TYR A 245 7.18 -19.90 -14.34
CA TYR A 245 5.72 -19.98 -14.35
C TYR A 245 5.22 -21.26 -13.67
N GLN A 246 5.84 -22.42 -13.94
CA GLN A 246 5.49 -23.66 -13.26
C GLN A 246 5.83 -23.63 -11.77
N LEU A 247 6.99 -23.06 -11.40
CA LEU A 247 7.40 -22.94 -10.00
C LEU A 247 6.40 -22.08 -9.20
N LEU A 248 5.95 -20.95 -9.73
CA LEU A 248 4.93 -20.12 -9.07
C LEU A 248 3.59 -20.83 -8.91
N THR A 249 3.22 -21.73 -9.83
CA THR A 249 2.02 -22.56 -9.69
C THR A 249 2.08 -23.48 -8.47
N GLN A 250 3.27 -23.90 -8.08
CA GLN A 250 3.48 -24.90 -7.02
C GLN A 250 3.88 -24.28 -5.68
N ALA A 251 4.60 -23.17 -5.71
CA ALA A 251 5.20 -22.56 -4.52
C ALA A 251 4.91 -21.06 -4.37
N GLY A 252 4.28 -20.45 -5.36
CA GLY A 252 3.92 -19.03 -5.32
C GLY A 252 2.78 -18.73 -4.35
N GLY A 253 2.77 -17.53 -3.80
CA GLY A 253 1.68 -16.95 -3.03
C GLY A 253 0.97 -15.86 -3.83
N LEU A 254 -0.33 -15.70 -3.57
CA LEU A 254 -1.11 -14.59 -4.12
C LEU A 254 -2.08 -14.12 -3.05
N TYR A 255 -2.06 -12.82 -2.74
CA TYR A 255 -3.03 -12.23 -1.81
C TYR A 255 -3.51 -10.85 -2.29
N VAL A 256 -4.61 -10.38 -1.71
CA VAL A 256 -5.22 -9.08 -2.02
C VAL A 256 -4.71 -8.03 -1.03
N GLY A 257 -4.06 -6.99 -1.52
CA GLY A 257 -3.70 -5.80 -0.74
C GLY A 257 -4.96 -4.97 -0.45
N ASN A 258 -5.57 -4.40 -1.49
CA ASN A 258 -6.87 -3.77 -1.39
C ASN A 258 -7.84 -4.21 -2.50
N MET A 259 -9.14 -4.19 -2.19
CA MET A 259 -10.23 -4.50 -3.14
C MET A 259 -11.31 -3.41 -3.14
N VAL A 260 -10.95 -2.20 -2.79
CA VAL A 260 -11.89 -1.10 -2.49
C VAL A 260 -11.65 0.15 -3.32
N ASP A 261 -10.42 0.38 -3.76
CA ASP A 261 -10.02 1.55 -4.53
C ASP A 261 -10.45 1.53 -6.01
N THR A 262 -10.06 2.57 -6.76
CA THR A 262 -10.35 2.67 -8.20
C THR A 262 -9.74 1.52 -8.99
N THR A 263 -8.58 1.05 -8.59
CA THR A 263 -7.92 -0.20 -9.00
C THR A 263 -7.63 -1.04 -7.77
N TYR A 264 -7.62 -2.37 -7.92
CA TYR A 264 -7.34 -3.30 -6.83
C TYR A 264 -5.87 -3.68 -6.83
N SER A 265 -5.27 -3.83 -5.66
CA SER A 265 -3.88 -4.28 -5.52
C SER A 265 -3.83 -5.75 -5.14
N LEU A 266 -3.10 -6.55 -5.93
CA LEU A 266 -2.77 -7.94 -5.64
C LEU A 266 -1.27 -8.12 -5.60
N VAL A 267 -0.82 -8.99 -4.69
CA VAL A 267 0.59 -9.29 -4.48
C VAL A 267 0.86 -10.74 -4.84
N ALA A 268 1.69 -10.96 -5.86
CA ALA A 268 2.29 -12.26 -6.15
C ALA A 268 3.64 -12.36 -5.40
N SER A 269 3.94 -13.54 -4.86
CA SER A 269 5.14 -13.74 -4.04
C SER A 269 5.74 -15.13 -4.21
N ILE A 270 7.04 -15.25 -3.87
CA ILE A 270 7.71 -16.53 -3.69
C ILE A 270 8.72 -16.43 -2.54
N ASP A 271 8.83 -17.48 -1.73
CA ASP A 271 9.83 -17.55 -0.67
C ASP A 271 11.24 -17.73 -1.27
N LYS A 272 12.20 -16.97 -0.79
CA LYS A 272 13.62 -17.04 -1.23
C LYS A 272 14.25 -18.41 -1.04
N LYS A 273 13.76 -19.21 -0.09
CA LYS A 273 14.25 -20.60 0.10
C LYS A 273 14.03 -21.52 -1.10
N TYR A 274 13.16 -21.15 -2.04
CA TYR A 274 12.92 -21.89 -3.29
C TYR A 274 13.74 -21.35 -4.46
N LEU A 275 14.50 -20.27 -4.26
CA LEU A 275 15.35 -19.68 -5.28
C LEU A 275 16.73 -20.33 -5.25
N PRO A 276 17.46 -20.41 -6.40
CA PRO A 276 18.83 -20.85 -6.43
C PRO A 276 19.68 -20.01 -5.47
N SER A 277 20.61 -20.67 -4.77
CA SER A 277 21.61 -19.97 -3.96
C SER A 277 22.48 -19.11 -4.92
N SER A 278 22.50 -17.81 -4.72
CA SER A 278 23.38 -16.88 -5.42
C SER A 278 24.86 -17.11 -5.04
#